data_226e7178e04f9f66b6014b7d5b150d2b
#
_entry.id   226e7178e04f9f66b6014b7d5b150d2b
#
_cell.length_a   1.000
_cell.length_b   1.000
_cell.length_c   1.000
_cell.angle_alpha   90.00
_cell.angle_beta   90.00
_cell.angle_gamma   90.00
#
_symmetry.space_group_name_H-M   'P 1'
#
loop_
_entity.id
_entity.type
_entity.pdbx_description
1 polymer ?
#
loop_
_entity_poly.entity_id
_entity_poly.type
_entity_poly.pdbx_seq_one_letter_code
_entity_poly.pdbx_strand_id
1 'polypeptide(L)'
;MNYNKNLINLISQLSNIQQQLVMEKDGEVFKMRANDDKLNVCFTLTAPLSYFDFPGEKIGFFNFSTFKKYFDIFDKPSKDPVVSNTPKLSIDVNESGAPYILNIASSIDARHFVNKLGMPEVLSKPQFNQINMPAADAELYFSKSDVNDLSSMVSLIKADTIQFHFEGKTCTGNLTSMFSGDTYSAQYDLKNDVEIPFDFMVPIRGINTLPSAAYNITVAKRGLMKFEQLREDDIKLNIYWSRKK
;
A
#
# COMPACT_ATOMS: atom_id res chain seq x y z
N MET A 1 -21.19 -7.50 -9.11
CA MET A 1 -19.90 -6.78 -9.18
C MET A 1 -18.76 -7.77 -9.10
N ASN A 2 -17.79 -7.69 -10.00
CA ASN A 2 -16.57 -8.51 -9.94
C ASN A 2 -15.54 -7.85 -9.01
N TYR A 3 -14.73 -8.68 -8.37
CA TYR A 3 -13.62 -8.21 -7.54
C TYR A 3 -12.48 -9.22 -7.50
N ASN A 4 -11.27 -8.71 -7.29
CA ASN A 4 -10.07 -9.51 -7.07
C ASN A 4 -9.71 -9.46 -5.58
N LYS A 5 -9.70 -10.60 -4.92
CA LYS A 5 -9.43 -10.72 -3.48
C LYS A 5 -8.02 -10.24 -3.11
N ASN A 6 -7.02 -10.54 -3.95
CA ASN A 6 -5.64 -10.10 -3.71
C ASN A 6 -5.54 -8.58 -3.76
N LEU A 7 -6.29 -7.93 -4.66
CA LEU A 7 -6.37 -6.48 -4.72
C LEU A 7 -7.02 -5.89 -3.45
N ILE A 8 -8.13 -6.46 -2.97
CA ILE A 8 -8.77 -6.02 -1.73
C ILE A 8 -7.80 -6.14 -0.55
N ASN A 9 -7.05 -7.25 -0.45
CA ASN A 9 -6.04 -7.44 0.58
C ASN A 9 -4.93 -6.39 0.48
N LEU A 10 -4.44 -6.11 -0.72
CA LEU A 10 -3.41 -5.11 -0.97
C LEU A 10 -3.86 -3.71 -0.56
N ILE A 11 -5.05 -3.29 -0.99
CA ILE A 11 -5.62 -1.98 -0.63
C ILE A 11 -5.82 -1.86 0.87
N SER A 12 -6.21 -2.95 1.54
CA SER A 12 -6.33 -2.97 3.00
C SER A 12 -4.99 -2.72 3.71
N GLN A 13 -3.89 -3.25 3.20
CA GLN A 13 -2.55 -2.97 3.73
C GLN A 13 -2.17 -1.50 3.48
N LEU A 14 -2.44 -0.97 2.29
CA LEU A 14 -2.19 0.43 1.94
C LEU A 14 -3.06 1.41 2.74
N SER A 15 -4.23 0.98 3.23
CA SER A 15 -5.09 1.80 4.08
C SER A 15 -4.46 2.14 5.45
N ASN A 16 -3.34 1.50 5.82
CA ASN A 16 -2.52 1.91 6.96
C ASN A 16 -1.77 3.24 6.70
N ILE A 17 -1.56 3.62 5.44
CA ILE A 17 -0.98 4.92 5.07
C ILE A 17 -2.06 5.99 5.18
N GLN A 18 -3.23 5.74 4.58
CA GLN A 18 -4.39 6.64 4.59
C GLN A 18 -5.67 5.81 4.58
N GLN A 19 -6.55 6.04 5.55
CA GLN A 19 -7.82 5.30 5.67
C GLN A 19 -8.87 5.74 4.65
N GLN A 20 -8.86 7.03 4.30
CA GLN A 20 -9.73 7.59 3.29
C GLN A 20 -9.11 7.38 1.91
N LEU A 21 -9.76 6.60 1.09
CA LEU A 21 -9.25 6.21 -0.22
C LEU A 21 -10.25 6.54 -1.32
N VAL A 22 -9.75 7.02 -2.45
CA VAL A 22 -10.53 7.25 -3.66
C VAL A 22 -9.93 6.43 -4.79
N MET A 23 -10.78 5.65 -5.47
CA MET A 23 -10.48 5.00 -6.74
C MET A 23 -11.08 5.84 -7.86
N GLU A 24 -10.32 6.11 -8.90
CA GLU A 24 -10.72 6.91 -10.05
C GLU A 24 -10.47 6.13 -11.33
N LYS A 25 -11.47 6.03 -12.20
CA LYS A 25 -11.33 5.37 -13.51
C LYS A 25 -10.45 6.18 -14.43
N ASP A 26 -9.63 5.46 -15.21
CA ASP A 26 -8.79 6.00 -16.26
C ASP A 26 -8.68 4.97 -17.40
N GLY A 27 -9.58 5.07 -18.37
CA GLY A 27 -9.72 4.05 -19.42
C GLY A 27 -10.12 2.69 -18.87
N GLU A 28 -9.34 1.65 -19.18
CA GLU A 28 -9.57 0.26 -18.76
C GLU A 28 -9.00 -0.06 -17.36
N VAL A 29 -8.45 0.93 -16.67
CA VAL A 29 -7.89 0.79 -15.34
C VAL A 29 -8.53 1.75 -14.37
N PHE A 30 -8.33 1.50 -13.08
CA PHE A 30 -8.54 2.54 -12.07
C PHE A 30 -7.21 2.89 -11.40
N LYS A 31 -7.15 4.10 -10.88
CA LYS A 31 -6.01 4.65 -10.17
C LYS A 31 -6.38 4.98 -8.74
N MET A 32 -5.45 4.76 -7.83
CA MET A 32 -5.51 5.23 -6.45
C MET A 32 -4.21 5.94 -6.11
N ARG A 33 -4.34 7.00 -5.33
CA ARG A 33 -3.20 7.76 -4.80
C ARG A 33 -3.54 8.18 -3.40
N ALA A 34 -2.61 8.04 -2.49
CA ALA A 34 -2.76 8.58 -1.15
C ALA A 34 -1.40 8.84 -0.52
N ASN A 35 -1.40 9.66 0.52
CA ASN A 35 -0.23 9.98 1.33
C ASN A 35 -0.64 10.00 2.81
N ASP A 36 0.33 9.79 3.69
CA ASP A 36 0.15 10.06 5.10
C ASP A 36 0.08 11.58 5.36
N ASP A 37 -0.42 11.97 6.54
CA ASP A 37 -0.65 13.38 6.89
C ASP A 37 0.63 14.24 6.87
N LYS A 38 1.80 13.61 6.98
CA LYS A 38 3.11 14.28 7.01
C LYS A 38 3.86 14.21 5.69
N LEU A 39 3.28 13.63 4.65
CA LEU A 39 3.91 13.38 3.35
C LEU A 39 5.22 12.56 3.42
N ASN A 40 5.41 11.77 4.48
CA ASN A 40 6.59 10.91 4.61
C ASN A 40 6.46 9.66 3.77
N VAL A 41 5.22 9.16 3.62
CA VAL A 41 4.89 7.97 2.85
C VAL A 41 3.74 8.30 1.92
N CYS A 42 3.87 7.97 0.66
CA CYS A 42 2.77 8.03 -0.30
C CYS A 42 2.80 6.82 -1.23
N PHE A 43 1.68 6.54 -1.87
CA PHE A 43 1.61 5.47 -2.86
C PHE A 43 0.79 5.85 -4.09
N THR A 44 1.07 5.16 -5.19
CA THR A 44 0.25 5.10 -6.39
C THR A 44 -0.03 3.64 -6.71
N LEU A 45 -1.30 3.34 -6.97
CA LEU A 45 -1.75 2.01 -7.39
C LEU A 45 -2.57 2.16 -8.66
N THR A 46 -2.30 1.28 -9.63
CA THR A 46 -3.10 1.14 -10.84
C THR A 46 -3.47 -0.33 -10.99
N ALA A 47 -4.73 -0.62 -11.28
CA ALA A 47 -5.20 -1.99 -11.50
C ALA A 47 -6.30 -2.02 -12.57
N PRO A 48 -6.50 -3.15 -13.28
CA PRO A 48 -7.60 -3.31 -14.23
C PRO A 48 -8.96 -3.08 -13.59
N LEU A 49 -9.89 -2.43 -14.29
CA LEU A 49 -11.28 -2.26 -13.83
C LEU A 49 -11.98 -3.59 -13.56
N SER A 50 -11.62 -4.65 -14.29
CA SER A 50 -12.16 -5.99 -14.06
C SER A 50 -11.84 -6.57 -12.68
N TYR A 51 -10.84 -6.01 -11.97
CA TYR A 51 -10.46 -6.45 -10.63
C TYR A 51 -11.28 -5.81 -9.52
N PHE A 52 -11.93 -4.68 -9.79
CA PHE A 52 -12.89 -4.05 -8.90
C PHE A 52 -13.79 -3.11 -9.73
N ASP A 53 -14.84 -3.70 -10.30
CA ASP A 53 -15.78 -2.94 -11.11
C ASP A 53 -16.74 -2.13 -10.23
N PHE A 54 -16.91 -0.84 -10.54
CA PHE A 54 -17.82 0.05 -9.82
C PHE A 54 -18.51 1.03 -10.77
N PRO A 55 -19.72 1.46 -10.46
CA PRO A 55 -20.44 2.46 -11.26
C PRO A 55 -19.82 3.85 -11.12
N GLY A 56 -20.06 4.73 -12.08
CA GLY A 56 -19.53 6.10 -12.10
C GLY A 56 -18.03 6.18 -12.34
N GLU A 57 -17.48 7.37 -12.27
CA GLU A 57 -16.05 7.66 -12.53
C GLU A 57 -15.17 7.47 -11.30
N LYS A 58 -15.72 7.63 -10.11
CA LYS A 58 -14.99 7.58 -8.84
C LYS A 58 -15.80 6.86 -7.76
N ILE A 59 -15.08 6.17 -6.88
CA ILE A 59 -15.64 5.61 -5.65
C ILE A 59 -14.76 5.99 -4.47
N GLY A 60 -15.38 6.39 -3.36
CA GLY A 60 -14.69 6.83 -2.16
C GLY A 60 -14.97 5.94 -0.95
N PHE A 61 -13.95 5.64 -0.17
CA PHE A 61 -14.04 4.91 1.09
C PHE A 61 -13.63 5.81 2.25
N PHE A 62 -14.48 5.99 3.25
CA PHE A 62 -14.10 6.67 4.50
C PHE A 62 -13.10 5.86 5.30
N ASN A 63 -13.27 4.54 5.30
CA ASN A 63 -12.39 3.62 6.02
C ASN A 63 -12.40 2.25 5.33
N PHE A 64 -11.38 2.04 4.51
CA PHE A 64 -11.24 0.78 3.76
C PHE A 64 -10.99 -0.43 4.68
N SER A 65 -10.32 -0.24 5.81
CA SER A 65 -10.09 -1.31 6.78
C SER A 65 -11.39 -1.84 7.37
N THR A 66 -12.39 -0.98 7.58
CA THR A 66 -13.72 -1.39 8.04
C THR A 66 -14.42 -2.24 6.99
N PHE A 67 -14.42 -1.80 5.72
CA PHE A 67 -14.93 -2.60 4.61
C PHE A 67 -14.27 -3.99 4.58
N LYS A 68 -12.93 -4.04 4.68
CA LYS A 68 -12.18 -5.30 4.66
C LYS A 68 -12.56 -6.25 5.80
N LYS A 69 -12.74 -5.75 7.02
CA LYS A 69 -13.18 -6.57 8.17
C LYS A 69 -14.54 -7.25 7.90
N TYR A 70 -15.50 -6.52 7.33
CA TYR A 70 -16.79 -7.10 6.98
C TYR A 70 -16.69 -8.06 5.81
N PHE A 71 -15.89 -7.73 4.80
CA PHE A 71 -15.60 -8.62 3.69
C PHE A 71 -15.06 -9.97 4.21
N ASP A 72 -14.10 -9.97 5.15
CA ASP A 72 -13.50 -11.16 5.72
C ASP A 72 -14.48 -12.01 6.55
N ILE A 73 -15.49 -11.39 7.16
CA ILE A 73 -16.52 -12.14 7.88
C ILE A 73 -17.30 -13.04 6.90
N PHE A 74 -17.58 -12.54 5.70
CA PHE A 74 -18.30 -13.28 4.67
C PHE A 74 -17.39 -14.18 3.82
N ASP A 75 -16.10 -13.94 3.82
CA ASP A 75 -15.10 -14.71 3.07
C ASP A 75 -14.52 -15.91 3.86
N LYS A 76 -15.11 -16.23 5.00
CA LYS A 76 -14.71 -17.41 5.79
C LYS A 76 -15.14 -18.70 5.09
N PRO A 77 -14.27 -19.73 5.06
CA PRO A 77 -14.68 -21.02 4.54
C PRO A 77 -15.90 -21.51 5.31
N SER A 78 -16.86 -22.07 4.57
CA SER A 78 -17.99 -22.75 5.17
C SER A 78 -17.49 -23.94 6.03
N LYS A 79 -18.24 -24.29 7.07
CA LYS A 79 -18.01 -25.56 7.80
C LYS A 79 -18.24 -26.78 6.90
N ASP A 80 -19.01 -26.60 5.83
CA ASP A 80 -19.20 -27.59 4.77
C ASP A 80 -18.16 -27.36 3.67
N PRO A 81 -17.23 -28.29 3.43
CA PRO A 81 -16.17 -28.14 2.43
C PRO A 81 -16.69 -28.05 0.97
N VAL A 82 -17.95 -28.42 0.74
CA VAL A 82 -18.59 -28.36 -0.58
C VAL A 82 -19.12 -26.93 -0.88
N VAL A 83 -19.32 -26.10 0.13
CA VAL A 83 -19.91 -24.75 -0.01
C VAL A 83 -18.84 -23.68 0.10
N SER A 84 -18.50 -23.05 -1.02
CA SER A 84 -17.63 -21.86 -1.03
C SER A 84 -18.43 -20.63 -0.61
N ASN A 85 -18.06 -20.03 0.52
CA ASN A 85 -18.65 -18.74 0.93
C ASN A 85 -17.87 -17.60 0.27
N THR A 86 -18.34 -17.18 -0.90
CA THR A 86 -17.76 -16.04 -1.63
C THR A 86 -18.68 -14.84 -1.45
N PRO A 87 -18.20 -13.73 -0.85
CA PRO A 87 -19.02 -12.54 -0.67
C PRO A 87 -19.55 -12.01 -2.01
N LYS A 88 -20.82 -11.61 -2.03
CA LYS A 88 -21.40 -10.89 -3.16
C LYS A 88 -21.32 -9.40 -2.87
N LEU A 89 -20.73 -8.63 -3.78
CA LEU A 89 -20.66 -7.18 -3.68
C LEU A 89 -21.65 -6.55 -4.67
N SER A 90 -22.34 -5.51 -4.22
CA SER A 90 -23.09 -4.61 -5.09
C SER A 90 -22.98 -3.17 -4.60
N ILE A 91 -23.08 -2.22 -5.53
CA ILE A 91 -22.96 -0.79 -5.23
C ILE A 91 -24.27 -0.12 -5.68
N ASP A 92 -24.91 0.58 -4.73
CA ASP A 92 -26.04 1.42 -5.02
C ASP A 92 -25.54 2.82 -5.40
N VAL A 93 -26.23 3.41 -6.39
CA VAL A 93 -25.96 4.77 -6.85
C VAL A 93 -27.08 5.70 -6.42
N ASN A 94 -26.74 6.95 -6.15
CA ASN A 94 -27.71 8.01 -5.88
C ASN A 94 -28.37 8.52 -7.18
N GLU A 95 -29.26 9.50 -7.08
CA GLU A 95 -29.96 10.10 -8.22
C GLU A 95 -29.05 10.69 -9.28
N SER A 96 -27.85 11.12 -8.91
CA SER A 96 -26.81 11.61 -9.84
C SER A 96 -25.94 10.51 -10.45
N GLY A 97 -26.19 9.24 -10.13
CA GLY A 97 -25.39 8.09 -10.58
C GLY A 97 -24.07 7.89 -9.81
N ALA A 98 -23.85 8.65 -8.73
CA ALA A 98 -22.65 8.49 -7.92
C ALA A 98 -22.77 7.33 -6.92
N PRO A 99 -21.73 6.50 -6.73
CA PRO A 99 -21.71 5.43 -5.72
C PRO A 99 -21.86 6.01 -4.31
N TYR A 100 -22.80 5.47 -3.52
CA TYR A 100 -23.02 5.93 -2.14
C TYR A 100 -23.15 4.83 -1.10
N ILE A 101 -23.50 3.60 -1.51
CA ILE A 101 -23.58 2.43 -0.63
C ILE A 101 -22.88 1.24 -1.30
N LEU A 102 -22.05 0.54 -0.53
CA LEU A 102 -21.49 -0.75 -0.90
C LEU A 102 -22.12 -1.83 -0.02
N ASN A 103 -22.82 -2.75 -0.65
CA ASN A 103 -23.45 -3.88 0.01
C ASN A 103 -22.52 -5.10 -0.08
N ILE A 104 -22.37 -5.81 1.04
CA ILE A 104 -21.67 -7.08 1.13
C ILE A 104 -22.68 -8.11 1.61
N ALA A 105 -22.97 -9.11 0.80
CA ALA A 105 -23.90 -10.17 1.15
C ALA A 105 -23.21 -11.52 1.21
N SER A 106 -23.62 -12.37 2.15
CA SER A 106 -23.24 -13.77 2.17
C SER A 106 -23.81 -14.51 0.96
N SER A 107 -23.03 -15.45 0.39
CA SER A 107 -23.53 -16.31 -0.69
C SER A 107 -24.34 -17.51 -0.19
N ILE A 108 -24.30 -17.79 1.10
CA ILE A 108 -24.87 -19.03 1.70
C ILE A 108 -26.02 -18.78 2.68
N ASP A 109 -26.20 -17.54 3.14
CA ASP A 109 -27.25 -17.17 4.10
C ASP A 109 -27.77 -15.74 3.85
N ALA A 110 -28.79 -15.33 4.62
CA ALA A 110 -29.42 -14.02 4.47
C ALA A 110 -28.63 -12.86 5.10
N ARG A 111 -27.43 -13.07 5.60
CA ARG A 111 -26.64 -12.00 6.22
C ARG A 111 -26.13 -11.02 5.16
N HIS A 112 -26.27 -9.76 5.47
CA HIS A 112 -25.70 -8.69 4.64
C HIS A 112 -25.15 -7.57 5.52
N PHE A 113 -24.24 -6.81 4.97
CA PHE A 113 -23.66 -5.62 5.57
C PHE A 113 -23.70 -4.45 4.58
N VAL A 114 -24.00 -3.28 5.10
CA VAL A 114 -24.12 -2.05 4.33
C VAL A 114 -23.00 -1.09 4.74
N ASN A 115 -22.14 -0.74 3.82
CA ASN A 115 -21.06 0.22 4.04
C ASN A 115 -21.36 1.52 3.28
N LYS A 116 -21.50 2.62 4.01
CA LYS A 116 -21.64 3.94 3.40
C LYS A 116 -20.31 4.36 2.77
N LEU A 117 -20.37 4.72 1.51
CA LEU A 117 -19.24 5.25 0.77
C LEU A 117 -19.08 6.75 1.04
N GLY A 118 -17.83 7.23 0.92
CA GLY A 118 -17.53 8.65 0.99
C GLY A 118 -17.79 9.34 -0.35
N MET A 119 -18.24 10.57 -0.31
CA MET A 119 -18.21 11.41 -1.52
C MET A 119 -16.74 11.72 -1.86
N PRO A 120 -16.25 11.36 -3.04
CA PRO A 120 -14.84 11.53 -3.40
C PRO A 120 -14.34 12.97 -3.26
N GLU A 121 -15.22 13.95 -3.40
CA GLU A 121 -14.92 15.38 -3.29
C GLU A 121 -14.60 15.83 -1.87
N VAL A 122 -15.15 15.12 -0.86
CA VAL A 122 -15.03 15.44 0.57
C VAL A 122 -13.91 14.65 1.23
N LEU A 123 -13.48 13.54 0.64
CA LEU A 123 -12.41 12.71 1.19
C LEU A 123 -11.05 13.40 1.05
N SER A 124 -10.11 12.98 1.88
CA SER A 124 -8.73 13.46 1.83
C SER A 124 -8.15 13.24 0.43
N LYS A 125 -7.83 14.33 -0.24
CA LYS A 125 -7.19 14.28 -1.55
C LYS A 125 -5.68 14.12 -1.38
N PRO A 126 -5.01 13.31 -2.22
CA PRO A 126 -3.56 13.27 -2.22
C PRO A 126 -3.01 14.65 -2.53
N GLN A 127 -1.97 15.08 -1.81
CA GLN A 127 -1.34 16.39 -2.01
C GLN A 127 -0.41 16.41 -3.22
N PHE A 128 -0.51 15.39 -4.09
CA PHE A 128 0.26 15.29 -5.33
C PHE A 128 -0.60 14.73 -6.46
N ASN A 129 -0.41 15.24 -7.66
CA ASN A 129 -1.01 14.68 -8.88
C ASN A 129 -0.11 13.59 -9.49
N GLN A 130 1.19 13.83 -9.49
CA GLN A 130 2.22 12.92 -9.98
C GLN A 130 3.48 13.10 -9.15
N ILE A 131 4.14 11.98 -8.85
CA ILE A 131 5.46 11.99 -8.21
C ILE A 131 6.48 11.80 -9.31
N ASN A 132 7.27 12.83 -9.56
CA ASN A 132 8.39 12.76 -10.47
C ASN A 132 9.63 12.31 -9.70
N MET A 133 10.08 11.08 -9.94
CA MET A 133 11.31 10.56 -9.35
C MET A 133 12.50 11.31 -9.96
N PRO A 134 13.36 11.95 -9.15
CA PRO A 134 14.62 12.50 -9.65
C PRO A 134 15.52 11.38 -10.22
N ALA A 135 16.62 11.77 -10.85
CA ALA A 135 17.63 10.81 -11.29
C ALA A 135 18.06 9.91 -10.12
N ALA A 136 18.18 8.61 -10.38
CA ALA A 136 18.60 7.64 -9.40
C ALA A 136 20.06 7.84 -9.03
N ASP A 137 20.36 7.94 -7.74
CA ASP A 137 21.73 7.90 -7.20
C ASP A 137 22.09 6.48 -6.78
N ALA A 138 21.11 5.67 -6.33
CA ALA A 138 21.27 4.25 -6.01
C ALA A 138 20.07 3.42 -6.43
N GLU A 139 20.33 2.18 -6.82
CA GLU A 139 19.31 1.18 -7.14
C GLU A 139 19.63 -0.14 -6.45
N LEU A 140 18.61 -0.77 -5.85
CA LEU A 140 18.75 -2.05 -5.18
C LEU A 140 17.47 -2.88 -5.32
N TYR A 141 17.56 -4.11 -4.85
CA TYR A 141 16.47 -5.06 -4.84
C TYR A 141 16.24 -5.55 -3.42
N PHE A 142 14.98 -5.53 -2.97
CA PHE A 142 14.56 -6.25 -1.77
C PHE A 142 13.75 -7.48 -2.17
N SER A 143 14.16 -8.63 -1.68
CA SER A 143 13.32 -9.82 -1.72
C SER A 143 12.16 -9.69 -0.73
N LYS A 144 11.17 -10.56 -0.86
CA LYS A 144 10.09 -10.66 0.13
C LYS A 144 10.63 -10.97 1.54
N SER A 145 11.72 -11.75 1.65
CA SER A 145 12.37 -12.06 2.93
C SER A 145 12.95 -10.80 3.55
N ASP A 146 13.67 -9.98 2.77
CA ASP A 146 14.29 -8.74 3.28
C ASP A 146 13.25 -7.80 3.87
N VAL A 147 12.09 -7.64 3.21
CA VAL A 147 10.98 -6.82 3.72
C VAL A 147 10.41 -7.38 5.02
N ASN A 148 10.21 -8.71 5.10
CA ASN A 148 9.70 -9.36 6.30
C ASN A 148 10.69 -9.28 7.46
N ASP A 149 11.98 -9.47 7.20
CA ASP A 149 13.04 -9.41 8.20
C ASP A 149 13.16 -8.00 8.77
N LEU A 150 13.19 -6.97 7.91
CA LEU A 150 13.17 -5.58 8.35
C LEU A 150 11.92 -5.27 9.20
N SER A 151 10.73 -5.66 8.76
CA SER A 151 9.48 -5.42 9.49
C SER A 151 9.45 -6.14 10.85
N SER A 152 9.99 -7.36 10.89
CA SER A 152 10.09 -8.15 12.13
C SER A 152 11.06 -7.52 13.11
N MET A 153 12.24 -7.07 12.63
CA MET A 153 13.25 -6.43 13.47
C MET A 153 12.78 -5.06 13.98
N VAL A 154 12.10 -4.27 13.14
CA VAL A 154 11.42 -3.03 13.59
C VAL A 154 10.53 -3.28 14.80
N SER A 155 9.73 -4.35 14.74
CA SER A 155 8.78 -4.69 15.81
C SER A 155 9.49 -5.25 17.05
N LEU A 156 10.53 -6.07 16.86
CA LEU A 156 11.28 -6.74 17.92
C LEU A 156 12.05 -5.73 18.79
N ILE A 157 12.83 -4.85 18.17
CA ILE A 157 13.66 -3.87 18.88
C ILE A 157 12.91 -2.55 19.16
N LYS A 158 11.65 -2.43 18.71
CA LYS A 158 10.85 -1.19 18.78
C LYS A 158 11.61 0.00 18.20
N ALA A 159 12.14 -0.19 16.99
CA ALA A 159 12.93 0.83 16.32
C ALA A 159 12.12 2.10 16.06
N ASP A 160 12.77 3.25 16.18
CA ASP A 160 12.16 4.58 15.91
C ASP A 160 12.54 5.11 14.55
N THR A 161 13.71 4.71 14.04
CA THR A 161 14.27 5.17 12.79
C THR A 161 14.93 4.03 12.04
N ILE A 162 14.96 4.16 10.71
CA ILE A 162 15.84 3.39 9.85
C ILE A 162 16.70 4.37 9.06
N GLN A 163 18.00 4.11 9.06
CA GLN A 163 18.98 4.82 8.25
C GLN A 163 19.58 3.85 7.24
N PHE A 164 19.49 4.17 5.98
CA PHE A 164 20.18 3.49 4.91
C PHE A 164 21.44 4.28 4.56
N HIS A 165 22.60 3.62 4.63
CA HIS A 165 23.89 4.15 4.21
C HIS A 165 24.27 3.50 2.88
N PHE A 166 24.55 4.33 1.88
CA PHE A 166 24.89 3.92 0.52
C PHE A 166 26.35 4.25 0.24
N GLU A 167 27.16 3.24 -0.08
CA GLU A 167 28.59 3.40 -0.39
C GLU A 167 29.06 2.30 -1.34
N GLY A 168 29.77 2.68 -2.41
CA GLY A 168 30.25 1.74 -3.42
C GLY A 168 29.11 0.90 -3.98
N LYS A 169 29.20 -0.43 -3.81
CA LYS A 169 28.20 -1.40 -4.25
C LYS A 169 27.31 -1.92 -3.13
N THR A 170 27.27 -1.25 -1.99
CA THR A 170 26.55 -1.74 -0.83
C THR A 170 25.61 -0.69 -0.25
N CYS A 171 24.49 -1.16 0.28
CA CYS A 171 23.58 -0.39 1.11
C CYS A 171 23.49 -1.07 2.47
N THR A 172 23.80 -0.34 3.55
CA THR A 172 23.63 -0.83 4.92
C THR A 172 22.39 -0.18 5.55
N GLY A 173 21.41 -1.00 5.89
CA GLY A 173 20.21 -0.56 6.62
C GLY A 173 20.39 -0.72 8.11
N ASN A 174 20.35 0.38 8.87
CA ASN A 174 20.52 0.40 10.32
C ASN A 174 19.19 0.78 10.99
N LEU A 175 18.67 -0.12 11.82
CA LEU A 175 17.56 0.13 12.71
C LEU A 175 18.08 0.50 14.09
N THR A 176 17.48 1.49 14.73
CA THR A 176 17.86 1.92 16.08
C THR A 176 16.63 2.18 16.93
N SER A 177 16.64 1.66 18.13
CA SER A 177 15.69 2.00 19.19
C SER A 177 16.30 3.04 20.11
N MET A 178 15.75 4.24 20.12
CA MET A 178 16.20 5.30 21.03
C MET A 178 15.87 4.99 22.51
N PHE A 179 14.89 4.12 22.73
CA PHE A 179 14.43 3.77 24.07
C PHE A 179 15.34 2.71 24.75
N SER A 180 15.64 1.61 24.04
CA SER A 180 16.47 0.51 24.58
C SER A 180 17.94 0.60 24.21
N GLY A 181 18.28 1.39 23.19
CA GLY A 181 19.62 1.42 22.61
C GLY A 181 19.92 0.22 21.70
N ASP A 182 18.96 -0.68 21.49
CA ASP A 182 19.12 -1.82 20.60
C ASP A 182 19.30 -1.37 19.16
N THR A 183 20.15 -2.09 18.44
CA THR A 183 20.44 -1.84 17.04
C THR A 183 20.38 -3.13 16.24
N TYR A 184 19.96 -3.01 14.98
CA TYR A 184 20.03 -4.07 13.99
C TYR A 184 20.61 -3.51 12.71
N SER A 185 21.49 -4.26 12.05
CA SER A 185 22.11 -3.87 10.78
C SER A 185 21.98 -5.00 9.77
N ALA A 186 21.59 -4.65 8.55
CA ALA A 186 21.56 -5.55 7.41
C ALA A 186 22.23 -4.89 6.19
N GLN A 187 22.87 -5.70 5.36
CA GLN A 187 23.57 -5.24 4.17
C GLN A 187 22.87 -5.77 2.91
N TYR A 188 22.80 -4.93 1.90
CA TYR A 188 22.16 -5.21 0.61
C TYR A 188 23.08 -4.81 -0.52
N ASP A 189 23.06 -5.58 -1.61
CA ASP A 189 23.84 -5.27 -2.82
C ASP A 189 23.14 -4.20 -3.66
N LEU A 190 23.92 -3.23 -4.14
CA LEU A 190 23.45 -2.23 -5.09
C LEU A 190 23.62 -2.74 -6.53
N LYS A 191 22.68 -2.34 -7.40
CA LYS A 191 22.74 -2.60 -8.85
C LYS A 191 23.74 -1.69 -9.55
N ASN A 192 23.99 -0.50 -9.01
CA ASN A 192 24.94 0.49 -9.50
C ASN A 192 25.97 0.86 -8.43
N ASP A 193 27.06 1.45 -8.85
CA ASP A 193 28.11 1.94 -7.95
C ASP A 193 27.78 3.36 -7.47
N VAL A 194 27.93 3.61 -6.17
CA VAL A 194 27.72 4.90 -5.53
C VAL A 194 29.07 5.55 -5.26
N GLU A 195 29.50 6.45 -6.13
CA GLU A 195 30.81 7.13 -6.04
C GLU A 195 30.93 8.01 -4.80
N ILE A 196 29.87 8.72 -4.44
CA ILE A 196 29.83 9.63 -3.29
C ILE A 196 28.86 9.08 -2.26
N PRO A 197 29.35 8.58 -1.12
CA PRO A 197 28.51 8.02 -0.06
C PRO A 197 27.46 9.01 0.43
N PHE A 198 26.27 8.48 0.77
CA PHE A 198 25.21 9.28 1.35
C PHE A 198 24.30 8.45 2.25
N ASP A 199 23.62 9.14 3.16
CA ASP A 199 22.62 8.55 4.06
C ASP A 199 21.21 8.93 3.65
N PHE A 200 20.29 7.99 3.85
CA PHE A 200 18.85 8.20 3.67
C PHE A 200 18.11 7.72 4.92
N MET A 201 17.64 8.67 5.72
CA MET A 201 16.88 8.37 6.94
C MET A 201 15.39 8.43 6.65
N VAL A 202 14.66 7.41 7.07
CA VAL A 202 13.21 7.33 6.91
C VAL A 202 12.51 7.08 8.25
N PRO A 203 11.26 7.55 8.39
CA PRO A 203 10.44 7.21 9.54
C PRO A 203 10.13 5.71 9.51
N ILE A 204 10.14 5.09 10.68
CA ILE A 204 9.84 3.66 10.81
C ILE A 204 8.46 3.27 10.30
N ARG A 205 7.50 4.20 10.34
CA ARG A 205 6.16 3.99 9.80
C ARG A 205 6.17 3.53 8.34
N GLY A 206 7.17 3.96 7.56
CA GLY A 206 7.32 3.52 6.17
C GLY A 206 7.44 2.01 6.04
N ILE A 207 8.30 1.36 6.82
CA ILE A 207 8.49 -0.10 6.78
C ILE A 207 7.19 -0.84 7.05
N ASN A 208 6.45 -0.42 8.08
CA ASN A 208 5.20 -1.07 8.49
C ASN A 208 4.06 -0.92 7.46
N THR A 209 4.26 -0.07 6.45
CA THR A 209 3.29 0.12 5.37
C THR A 209 3.65 -0.64 4.09
N LEU A 210 4.85 -1.21 4.00
CA LEU A 210 5.25 -2.04 2.86
C LEU A 210 4.51 -3.38 2.88
N PRO A 211 3.72 -3.72 1.86
CA PRO A 211 3.25 -5.08 1.67
C PRO A 211 4.41 -6.08 1.62
N SER A 212 4.20 -7.28 2.17
CA SER A 212 5.18 -8.38 2.14
C SER A 212 5.34 -8.92 0.71
N ALA A 213 6.27 -8.33 -0.04
CA ALA A 213 6.55 -8.63 -1.44
C ALA A 213 8.00 -8.29 -1.79
N ALA A 214 8.41 -8.60 -3.02
CA ALA A 214 9.67 -8.16 -3.57
C ALA A 214 9.55 -6.79 -4.24
N TYR A 215 10.62 -6.00 -4.22
CA TYR A 215 10.65 -4.63 -4.74
C TYR A 215 11.93 -4.32 -5.51
N ASN A 216 11.79 -3.60 -6.62
CA ASN A 216 12.86 -2.78 -7.15
C ASN A 216 12.83 -1.44 -6.42
N ILE A 217 13.98 -0.99 -5.94
CA ILE A 217 14.09 0.24 -5.16
C ILE A 217 15.00 1.21 -5.91
N THR A 218 14.51 2.42 -6.06
CA THR A 218 15.26 3.54 -6.65
C THR A 218 15.39 4.64 -5.61
N VAL A 219 16.60 5.12 -5.38
CA VAL A 219 16.89 6.13 -4.36
C VAL A 219 17.49 7.36 -5.01
N ALA A 220 16.90 8.51 -4.73
CA ALA A 220 17.45 9.81 -5.06
C ALA A 220 17.92 10.49 -3.76
N LYS A 221 19.22 10.78 -3.64
CA LYS A 221 19.82 11.44 -2.46
C LYS A 221 19.17 12.78 -2.11
N ARG A 222 18.48 13.40 -3.08
CA ARG A 222 17.69 14.64 -2.88
C ARG A 222 16.48 14.45 -1.98
N GLY A 223 16.18 13.22 -1.56
CA GLY A 223 15.22 12.93 -0.49
C GLY A 223 14.00 12.11 -0.88
N LEU A 224 14.09 11.30 -1.93
CA LEU A 224 13.00 10.41 -2.35
C LEU A 224 13.51 8.98 -2.61
N MET A 225 12.81 8.00 -2.03
CA MET A 225 13.03 6.57 -2.26
C MET A 225 11.74 5.95 -2.79
N LYS A 226 11.80 5.30 -3.94
CA LYS A 226 10.67 4.62 -4.60
C LYS A 226 10.82 3.12 -4.44
N PHE A 227 9.76 2.46 -4.02
CA PHE A 227 9.58 1.01 -3.98
C PHE A 227 8.59 0.63 -5.07
N GLU A 228 9.04 -0.04 -6.10
CA GLU A 228 8.20 -0.60 -7.15
C GLU A 228 7.99 -2.08 -6.89
N GLN A 229 6.76 -2.45 -6.50
CA GLN A 229 6.43 -3.84 -6.18
C GLN A 229 6.51 -4.72 -7.42
N LEU A 230 7.24 -5.83 -7.31
CA LEU A 230 7.30 -6.85 -8.35
C LEU A 230 6.10 -7.79 -8.21
N ARG A 231 5.32 -7.90 -9.28
CA ARG A 231 4.09 -8.69 -9.31
C ARG A 231 3.97 -9.42 -10.65
N GLU A 232 3.28 -10.55 -10.61
CA GLU A 232 2.95 -11.35 -11.79
C GLU A 232 1.59 -10.96 -12.41
N ASP A 233 0.78 -10.17 -11.66
CA ASP A 233 -0.53 -9.67 -12.11
C ASP A 233 -0.43 -8.24 -12.67
N ASP A 234 -1.52 -7.76 -13.28
CA ASP A 234 -1.58 -6.44 -13.93
C ASP A 234 -1.69 -5.26 -12.95
N ILE A 235 -1.47 -5.49 -11.64
CA ILE A 235 -1.46 -4.44 -10.65
C ILE A 235 -0.08 -3.78 -10.62
N LYS A 236 -0.04 -2.45 -10.70
CA LYS A 236 1.17 -1.65 -10.54
C LYS A 236 1.09 -0.88 -9.22
N LEU A 237 1.99 -1.16 -8.30
CA LEU A 237 2.11 -0.46 -7.03
C LEU A 237 3.48 0.17 -6.89
N ASN A 238 3.49 1.49 -6.66
CA ASN A 238 4.68 2.22 -6.24
C ASN A 238 4.42 2.85 -4.88
N ILE A 239 5.37 2.68 -3.96
CA ILE A 239 5.37 3.34 -2.66
C ILE A 239 6.58 4.25 -2.61
N TYR A 240 6.41 5.43 -2.06
CA TYR A 240 7.45 6.46 -2.00
C TYR A 240 7.65 6.87 -0.55
N TRP A 241 8.91 6.95 -0.15
CA TRP A 241 9.30 7.51 1.14
C TRP A 241 10.06 8.80 0.92
N SER A 242 9.69 9.83 1.66
CA SER A 242 10.49 11.04 1.71
C SER A 242 11.51 10.94 2.84
N ARG A 243 12.70 11.51 2.60
CA ARG A 243 13.75 11.62 3.62
C ARG A 243 13.25 12.42 4.81
N LYS A 244 13.47 11.89 6.01
CA LYS A 244 13.24 12.64 7.25
C LYS A 244 14.23 13.81 7.31
N LYS A 245 13.69 15.03 7.49
CA LYS A 245 14.51 16.23 7.71
C LYS A 245 15.04 16.28 9.13
#